data_6fae40c75fabba0ae5e3179a1ea39bf7
#
_entry.id   6fae40c75fabba0ae5e3179a1ea39bf7
#
_cell.length_a   1.000
_cell.length_b   1.000
_cell.length_c   1.000
_cell.angle_alpha   90.00
_cell.angle_beta   90.00
_cell.angle_gamma   90.00
#
_symmetry.space_group_name_H-M   'P 1'
#
loop_
_entity.id
_entity.type
_entity.pdbx_description
1 polymer ?
#
loop_
_entity_poly.entity_id
_entity_poly.type
_entity_poly.pdbx_seq_one_letter_code
_entity_poly.pdbx_strand_id
1 'polypeptide(L)'
;MESIDEGKYPRFSPDEQKAWECLELMVRGAHDPEFTVEYFDRMNQQMLYIYKKSHKHPLIGAMAMACVEEAEKIARQKAAAG
;
A
#
# COMPACT_ATOMS: atom_id res chain seq x y z
N MET A 1 -2.11 8.21 27.06
CA MET A 1 -2.63 8.54 25.73
C MET A 1 -3.98 7.88 25.55
N GLU A 2 -4.97 8.66 25.16
CA GLU A 2 -6.29 8.12 24.95
C GLU A 2 -6.34 7.32 23.66
N SER A 3 -7.00 6.17 23.70
CA SER A 3 -7.21 5.38 22.50
C SER A 3 -8.36 5.97 21.69
N ILE A 4 -8.30 5.79 20.38
CA ILE A 4 -9.39 6.19 19.49
C ILE A 4 -10.61 5.34 19.80
N ASP A 5 -11.75 6.00 19.97
CA ASP A 5 -13.02 5.31 20.19
C ASP A 5 -13.54 4.79 18.85
N GLU A 6 -13.34 3.51 18.61
CA GLU A 6 -13.76 2.84 17.37
C GLU A 6 -15.26 2.92 17.14
N GLY A 7 -16.05 3.08 18.19
CA GLY A 7 -17.49 3.20 18.05
C GLY A 7 -17.97 4.50 17.41
N LYS A 8 -17.09 5.52 17.36
CA LYS A 8 -17.42 6.80 16.74
C LYS A 8 -17.24 6.81 15.22
N TYR A 9 -16.50 5.87 14.68
CA TYR A 9 -16.13 5.89 13.27
C TYR A 9 -16.68 4.67 12.55
N PRO A 10 -17.16 4.83 11.31
CA PRO A 10 -17.65 3.69 10.56
C PRO A 10 -16.53 2.70 10.30
N ARG A 11 -16.85 1.43 10.33
CA ARG A 11 -15.91 0.37 9.99
C ARG A 11 -15.82 0.23 8.48
N PHE A 12 -14.71 -0.33 8.02
CA PHE A 12 -14.60 -0.69 6.62
C PHE A 12 -15.67 -1.72 6.25
N SER A 13 -16.20 -1.59 5.04
CA SER A 13 -16.97 -2.67 4.44
C SER A 13 -16.08 -3.91 4.27
N PRO A 14 -16.64 -5.12 4.03
CA PRO A 14 -15.81 -6.29 3.79
C PRO A 14 -14.80 -6.11 2.67
N ASP A 15 -15.17 -5.45 1.59
CA ASP A 15 -14.27 -5.19 0.46
C ASP A 15 -13.17 -4.18 0.83
N GLU A 16 -13.53 -3.11 1.53
CA GLU A 16 -12.54 -2.14 2.00
C GLU A 16 -11.56 -2.78 2.99
N GLN A 17 -12.05 -3.64 3.87
CA GLN A 17 -11.21 -4.38 4.81
C GLN A 17 -10.23 -5.28 4.06
N LYS A 18 -10.69 -5.95 3.02
CA LYS A 18 -9.83 -6.80 2.19
C LYS A 18 -8.75 -5.99 1.50
N ALA A 19 -9.12 -4.83 0.96
CA ALA A 19 -8.16 -3.91 0.33
C ALA A 19 -7.12 -3.43 1.35
N TRP A 20 -7.56 -3.10 2.56
CA TRP A 20 -6.68 -2.66 3.65
C TRP A 20 -5.67 -3.75 4.02
N GLU A 21 -6.11 -5.00 4.13
CA GLU A 21 -5.22 -6.13 4.42
C GLU A 21 -4.17 -6.31 3.32
N CYS A 22 -4.57 -6.17 2.06
CA CYS A 22 -3.63 -6.24 0.94
C CYS A 22 -2.63 -5.10 0.97
N LEU A 23 -3.07 -3.89 1.32
CA LEU A 23 -2.20 -2.73 1.48
C LEU A 23 -1.18 -2.96 2.59
N GLU A 24 -1.61 -3.51 3.71
CA GLU A 24 -0.70 -3.84 4.82
C GLU A 24 0.42 -4.77 4.36
N LEU A 25 0.08 -5.82 3.63
CA LEU A 25 1.09 -6.75 3.10
C LEU A 25 2.04 -6.06 2.13
N MET A 26 1.51 -5.18 1.28
CA MET A 26 2.33 -4.43 0.34
C MET A 26 3.31 -3.51 1.07
N VAL A 27 2.86 -2.81 2.10
CA VAL A 27 3.69 -1.93 2.91
C VAL A 27 4.79 -2.73 3.63
N ARG A 28 4.44 -3.88 4.19
CA ARG A 28 5.41 -4.73 4.89
C ARG A 28 6.51 -5.25 3.96
N GLY A 29 6.17 -5.53 2.70
CA GLY A 29 7.17 -5.96 1.73
C GLY A 29 8.00 -4.83 1.13
N ALA A 30 7.47 -3.61 1.15
CA ALA A 30 8.08 -2.47 0.46
C ALA A 30 9.33 -1.91 1.15
N HIS A 31 9.63 -2.30 2.39
CA HIS A 31 10.83 -1.81 3.07
C HIS A 31 12.11 -2.43 2.52
N ASP A 32 12.01 -3.51 1.76
CA ASP A 32 13.16 -4.15 1.13
C ASP A 32 12.82 -4.50 -0.34
N PRO A 33 12.58 -3.50 -1.18
CA PRO A 33 12.16 -3.75 -2.56
C PRO A 33 13.29 -4.20 -3.46
N GLU A 34 12.95 -4.99 -4.48
CA GLU A 34 13.88 -5.30 -5.56
C GLU A 34 13.82 -4.18 -6.60
N PHE A 35 14.97 -3.88 -7.22
CA PHE A 35 15.01 -2.88 -8.28
C PHE A 35 14.91 -3.57 -9.65
N THR A 36 13.74 -4.14 -9.93
CA THR A 36 13.44 -4.83 -11.20
C THR A 36 12.11 -4.36 -11.76
N VAL A 37 11.97 -4.44 -13.07
CA VAL A 37 10.72 -4.08 -13.76
C VAL A 37 9.58 -4.99 -13.28
N GLU A 38 9.85 -6.27 -13.15
CA GLU A 38 8.85 -7.27 -12.74
C GLU A 38 8.31 -6.96 -11.34
N TYR A 39 9.18 -6.56 -10.43
CA TYR A 39 8.77 -6.21 -9.07
C TYR A 39 7.79 -5.02 -9.07
N PHE A 40 8.14 -3.96 -9.79
CA PHE A 40 7.31 -2.76 -9.82
C PHE A 40 6.04 -2.94 -10.66
N ASP A 41 6.07 -3.77 -11.69
CA ASP A 41 4.86 -4.14 -12.41
C ASP A 41 3.87 -4.83 -11.47
N ARG A 42 4.34 -5.76 -10.63
CA ARG A 42 3.49 -6.41 -9.64
C ARG A 42 2.96 -5.44 -8.60
N MET A 43 3.81 -4.52 -8.12
CA MET A 43 3.38 -3.50 -7.17
C MET A 43 2.28 -2.61 -7.76
N ASN A 44 2.43 -2.20 -9.01
CA ASN A 44 1.43 -1.39 -9.68
C ASN A 44 0.12 -2.14 -9.84
N GLN A 45 0.17 -3.43 -10.18
CA GLN A 45 -1.03 -4.26 -10.27
C GLN A 45 -1.71 -4.41 -8.92
N GLN A 46 -0.94 -4.60 -7.85
CA GLN A 46 -1.49 -4.65 -6.49
C GLN A 46 -2.12 -3.32 -6.09
N MET A 47 -1.48 -2.21 -6.42
CA MET A 47 -2.02 -0.87 -6.16
C MET A 47 -3.39 -0.69 -6.84
N LEU A 48 -3.49 -1.07 -8.10
CA LEU A 48 -4.75 -0.99 -8.84
C LEU A 48 -5.82 -1.91 -8.25
N TYR A 49 -5.43 -3.12 -7.87
CA TYR A 49 -6.34 -4.05 -7.21
C TYR A 49 -6.88 -3.47 -5.91
N ILE A 50 -5.99 -2.93 -5.08
CA ILE A 50 -6.36 -2.32 -3.80
C ILE A 50 -7.33 -1.17 -4.03
N TYR A 51 -7.04 -0.31 -4.99
CA TYR A 51 -7.89 0.84 -5.30
C TYR A 51 -9.30 0.39 -5.74
N LYS A 52 -9.37 -0.57 -6.66
CA LYS A 52 -10.65 -1.08 -7.15
C LYS A 52 -11.42 -1.84 -6.07
N LYS A 53 -10.72 -2.67 -5.30
CA LYS A 53 -11.35 -3.46 -4.24
C LYS A 53 -11.91 -2.58 -3.13
N SER A 54 -11.28 -1.46 -2.87
CA SER A 54 -11.74 -0.48 -1.88
C SER A 54 -12.85 0.42 -2.42
N HIS A 55 -13.37 0.15 -3.62
CA HIS A 55 -14.39 0.98 -4.28
C HIS A 55 -13.90 2.42 -4.48
N LYS A 56 -12.65 2.56 -4.91
CA LYS A 56 -12.00 3.86 -5.17
C LYS A 56 -11.92 4.73 -3.92
N HIS A 57 -11.68 4.11 -2.77
CA HIS A 57 -11.52 4.85 -1.52
C HIS A 57 -10.31 5.79 -1.64
N PRO A 58 -10.50 7.11 -1.48
CA PRO A 58 -9.42 8.05 -1.79
C PRO A 58 -8.19 7.91 -0.89
N LEU A 59 -8.38 7.62 0.41
CA LEU A 59 -7.26 7.47 1.33
C LEU A 59 -6.52 6.16 1.13
N ILE A 60 -7.25 5.07 0.93
CA ILE A 60 -6.62 3.76 0.68
C ILE A 60 -5.84 3.81 -0.64
N GLY A 61 -6.43 4.39 -1.67
CA GLY A 61 -5.75 4.57 -2.96
C GLY A 61 -4.49 5.42 -2.86
N ALA A 62 -4.57 6.54 -2.13
CA ALA A 62 -3.42 7.42 -1.93
C ALA A 62 -2.29 6.72 -1.17
N MET A 63 -2.62 5.94 -0.14
CA MET A 63 -1.62 5.18 0.61
C MET A 63 -0.96 4.10 -0.24
N ALA A 64 -1.72 3.41 -1.08
CA ALA A 64 -1.16 2.41 -1.98
C ALA A 64 -0.19 3.06 -2.98
N MET A 65 -0.57 4.20 -3.54
CA MET A 65 0.29 4.95 -4.45
C MET A 65 1.56 5.44 -3.76
N ALA A 66 1.43 5.99 -2.55
CA ALA A 66 2.57 6.44 -1.76
C ALA A 66 3.52 5.27 -1.44
N CYS A 67 2.98 4.09 -1.18
CA CYS A 67 3.79 2.89 -0.94
C CYS A 67 4.66 2.55 -2.15
N VAL A 68 4.09 2.58 -3.35
CA VAL A 68 4.84 2.33 -4.59
C VAL A 68 5.94 3.37 -4.78
N GLU A 69 5.64 4.64 -4.58
CA GLU A 69 6.60 5.72 -4.72
C GLU A 69 7.77 5.59 -3.74
N GLU A 70 7.48 5.29 -2.47
CA GLU A 70 8.51 5.11 -1.46
C GLU A 70 9.37 3.88 -1.73
N ALA A 71 8.75 2.78 -2.16
CA ALA A 71 9.50 1.58 -2.54
C ALA A 71 10.47 1.87 -3.68
N GLU A 72 10.06 2.68 -4.65
CA GLU A 72 10.93 3.08 -5.76
C GLU A 72 12.14 3.88 -5.25
N LYS A 73 11.92 4.83 -4.35
CA LYS A 73 13.02 5.60 -3.74
C LYS A 73 14.00 4.70 -3.01
N ILE A 74 13.50 3.78 -2.19
CA ILE A 74 14.32 2.84 -1.44
C ILE A 74 15.15 1.98 -2.39
N ALA A 75 14.51 1.46 -3.44
CA ALA A 75 15.19 0.60 -4.41
C ALA A 75 16.32 1.36 -5.14
N ARG A 76 16.06 2.61 -5.52
CA ARG A 76 17.08 3.45 -6.17
C ARG A 76 18.25 3.75 -5.24
N GLN A 77 17.96 4.03 -3.97
CA GLN A 77 19.01 4.27 -2.98
C GLN A 77 19.88 3.04 -2.75
N LYS A 78 19.28 1.86 -2.68
CA LYS A 78 20.00 0.60 -2.54
C LYS A 78 20.88 0.34 -3.77
N ALA A 79 20.36 0.57 -4.96
CA ALA A 79 21.12 0.38 -6.20
C ALA A 79 22.29 1.35 -6.28
N ALA A 80 22.10 2.60 -5.85
CA ALA A 80 23.17 3.60 -5.86
C ALA A 80 24.25 3.33 -4.81
N ALA A 81 23.88 2.74 -3.67
CA ALA A 81 24.81 2.41 -2.58
C ALA A 81 25.60 1.12 -2.86
N GLY A 82 25.03 0.26 -3.66
CA GLY A 82 25.67 -0.98 -4.04
C GLY A 82 26.57 -0.81 -5.21
#